data_2bac93f0e667e58ebd30d8950ae3db65
#
_entry.id   2bac93f0e667e58ebd30d8950ae3db65
#
_cell.length_a   1.000
_cell.length_b   1.000
_cell.length_c   1.000
_cell.angle_alpha   90.00
_cell.angle_beta   90.00
_cell.angle_gamma   90.00
#
_symmetry.space_group_name_H-M   'P 1'
#
loop_
_entity.id
_entity.type
_entity.pdbx_description
1 polymer ?
#
loop_
_entity_poly.entity_id
_entity_poly.type
_entity_poly.pdbx_seq_one_letter_code
_entity_poly.pdbx_strand_id
1 'polypeptide(L)'
;HALVYLEGRFAVAALDALENVRGGGGGVSEQIVMRKPFGQLKYFKKDRSEIPAKLADMPRVLIVAPLSGHFATLLRGTVRAMLPEHEVFITDWRDARQVPVSEGKFDLEDYIDYVMDFLHVLGPNTHVMAVCQPGPAVLAATALMSEDRDPCTPATLTIMGSPIDPRKSPTVPNELATS
;
A
#
# COMPACT_ATOMS: atom_id res chain seq x y z
N HIS A 1 -26.18 -2.09 -7.85
CA HIS A 1 -24.98 -2.00 -8.68
C HIS A 1 -23.97 -3.02 -8.17
N ALA A 2 -23.84 -4.14 -8.88
CA ALA A 2 -22.85 -5.16 -8.59
C ALA A 2 -21.46 -4.61 -8.92
N LEU A 3 -20.64 -4.36 -7.92
CA LEU A 3 -19.19 -4.26 -8.09
C LEU A 3 -18.69 -5.66 -8.42
N VAL A 4 -18.48 -5.92 -9.69
CA VAL A 4 -17.89 -7.17 -10.16
C VAL A 4 -16.41 -7.14 -9.75
N TYR A 5 -16.08 -7.95 -8.76
CA TYR A 5 -14.71 -8.30 -8.41
C TYR A 5 -14.11 -9.08 -9.59
N LEU A 6 -13.35 -8.38 -10.41
CA LEU A 6 -12.53 -9.02 -11.45
C LEU A 6 -11.13 -9.26 -10.86
N GLU A 7 -11.01 -10.40 -10.17
CA GLU A 7 -9.71 -10.89 -9.72
C GLU A 7 -8.75 -11.04 -10.92
N GLY A 8 -7.58 -10.42 -10.79
CA GLY A 8 -6.39 -10.71 -11.60
C GLY A 8 -6.31 -10.07 -12.99
N ARG A 9 -7.41 -9.77 -13.69
CA ARG A 9 -7.36 -9.25 -15.06
C ARG A 9 -7.19 -7.73 -15.17
N PHE A 10 -7.55 -6.98 -14.13
CA PHE A 10 -7.35 -5.53 -14.11
C PHE A 10 -5.93 -5.12 -13.73
N ALA A 11 -5.22 -5.94 -12.99
CA ALA A 11 -3.81 -5.72 -12.69
C ALA A 11 -2.96 -5.74 -13.96
N VAL A 12 -3.19 -6.72 -14.83
CA VAL A 12 -2.50 -6.84 -16.13
C VAL A 12 -2.83 -5.66 -17.05
N ALA A 13 -4.10 -5.26 -17.17
CA ALA A 13 -4.49 -4.11 -18.00
C ALA A 13 -3.99 -2.76 -17.43
N ALA A 14 -3.75 -2.68 -16.12
CA ALA A 14 -3.11 -1.50 -15.51
C ALA A 14 -1.61 -1.47 -15.81
N LEU A 15 -0.97 -2.64 -15.96
CA LEU A 15 0.44 -2.80 -16.30
C LEU A 15 0.69 -2.57 -17.80
N ASP A 16 -0.16 -3.07 -18.69
CA ASP A 16 -0.08 -2.81 -20.13
C ASP A 16 -0.09 -1.30 -20.46
N ALA A 17 -0.74 -0.49 -19.60
CA ALA A 17 -0.70 0.96 -19.72
C ALA A 17 0.57 1.60 -19.11
N LEU A 18 1.38 0.84 -18.35
CA LEU A 18 2.70 1.26 -17.87
C LEU A 18 3.79 1.04 -18.95
N GLU A 19 3.59 0.10 -19.88
CA GLU A 19 4.51 -0.15 -21.01
C GLU A 19 4.67 1.06 -21.93
N ASN A 20 3.73 2.02 -21.92
CA ASN A 20 3.74 3.22 -22.76
C ASN A 20 4.34 4.46 -22.07
N VAL A 21 4.91 4.36 -20.88
CA VAL A 21 5.51 5.52 -20.19
C VAL A 21 7.02 5.58 -20.47
N ARG A 22 7.37 6.36 -21.48
CA ARG A 22 8.74 6.73 -21.89
C ARG A 22 9.52 5.67 -22.67
N GLY A 23 9.05 5.22 -23.84
CA GLY A 23 9.96 4.77 -24.93
C GLY A 23 11.04 3.72 -24.61
N GLY A 24 10.96 3.05 -23.48
CA GLY A 24 11.86 1.98 -23.04
C GLY A 24 11.00 0.75 -22.72
N GLY A 25 11.19 -0.33 -23.46
CA GLY A 25 10.38 -1.55 -23.41
C GLY A 25 10.63 -2.46 -22.19
N GLY A 26 10.94 -1.89 -21.01
CA GLY A 26 11.12 -2.64 -19.77
C GLY A 26 9.77 -2.98 -19.11
N GLY A 27 9.38 -4.25 -19.16
CA GLY A 27 8.15 -4.73 -18.53
C GLY A 27 8.18 -4.57 -17.00
N VAL A 28 7.03 -4.18 -16.41
CA VAL A 28 6.81 -4.23 -14.97
C VAL A 28 5.94 -5.43 -14.65
N SER A 29 6.37 -6.28 -13.71
CA SER A 29 5.60 -7.43 -13.25
C SER A 29 5.18 -7.30 -11.80
N GLU A 30 3.98 -7.77 -11.45
CA GLU A 30 3.55 -7.85 -10.05
C GLU A 30 4.07 -9.13 -9.40
N GLN A 31 4.66 -9.00 -8.22
CA GLN A 31 5.06 -10.13 -7.38
C GLN A 31 4.44 -9.99 -5.99
N ILE A 32 3.94 -11.08 -5.45
CA ILE A 32 3.48 -11.12 -4.07
C ILE A 32 4.69 -11.40 -3.18
N VAL A 33 4.96 -10.47 -2.27
CA VAL A 33 6.09 -10.54 -1.34
C VAL A 33 5.67 -11.23 -0.04
N MET A 34 4.45 -10.93 0.43
CA MET A 34 3.89 -11.52 1.64
C MET A 34 2.38 -11.70 1.48
N ARG A 35 1.84 -12.80 2.03
CA ARG A 35 0.39 -13.05 2.12
C ARG A 35 -0.02 -13.17 3.58
N LYS A 36 -1.15 -12.56 3.90
CA LYS A 36 -1.86 -12.70 5.16
C LYS A 36 -3.36 -12.91 4.86
N PRO A 37 -4.17 -13.40 5.80
CA PRO A 37 -5.59 -13.71 5.54
C PRO A 37 -6.39 -12.55 4.93
N PHE A 38 -6.19 -11.33 5.42
CA PHE A 38 -6.98 -10.15 5.01
C PHE A 38 -6.28 -9.25 3.99
N GLY A 39 -5.04 -9.56 3.61
CA GLY A 39 -4.32 -8.75 2.64
C GLY A 39 -2.98 -9.33 2.25
N GLN A 40 -2.36 -8.71 1.29
CA GLN A 40 -1.05 -9.11 0.80
C GLN A 40 -0.20 -7.88 0.48
N LEU A 41 1.11 -8.07 0.50
CA LEU A 41 2.09 -7.10 0.06
C LEU A 41 2.50 -7.44 -1.37
N LYS A 42 2.32 -6.51 -2.29
CA LYS A 42 2.74 -6.63 -3.68
C LYS A 42 3.95 -5.75 -3.96
N TYR A 43 4.81 -6.22 -4.85
CA TYR A 43 5.96 -5.51 -5.39
C TYR A 43 5.81 -5.34 -6.90
N PHE A 44 6.01 -4.15 -7.41
CA PHE A 44 6.09 -3.87 -8.84
C PHE A 44 7.53 -3.99 -9.30
N LYS A 45 7.90 -5.20 -9.70
CA LYS A 45 9.26 -5.52 -10.15
C LYS A 45 9.48 -5.00 -11.57
N LYS A 46 10.45 -4.14 -11.71
CA LYS A 46 10.92 -3.62 -13.01
C LYS A 46 11.95 -4.57 -13.63
N ASP A 47 11.97 -4.63 -14.96
CA ASP A 47 13.11 -5.24 -15.68
C ASP A 47 14.33 -4.34 -15.48
N ARG A 48 15.33 -4.86 -14.78
CA ARG A 48 16.54 -4.11 -14.46
C ARG A 48 17.53 -4.02 -15.62
N SER A 49 17.33 -4.77 -16.70
CA SER A 49 18.21 -4.73 -17.87
C SER A 49 18.25 -3.35 -18.55
N GLU A 50 17.21 -2.56 -18.38
CA GLU A 50 17.04 -1.24 -18.98
C GLU A 50 17.20 -0.08 -17.99
N ILE A 51 17.42 -0.36 -16.69
CA ILE A 51 17.58 0.67 -15.66
C ILE A 51 19.00 1.24 -15.73
N PRO A 52 19.18 2.55 -15.90
CA PRO A 52 20.50 3.16 -15.82
C PRO A 52 21.22 2.82 -14.52
N ALA A 53 22.52 2.56 -14.57
CA ALA A 53 23.33 2.18 -13.41
C ALA A 53 23.19 3.17 -12.22
N LYS A 54 22.99 4.46 -12.49
CA LYS A 54 22.76 5.50 -11.47
C LYS A 54 21.45 5.32 -10.68
N LEU A 55 20.52 4.50 -11.17
CA LEU A 55 19.24 4.17 -10.53
C LEU A 55 19.20 2.72 -10.02
N ALA A 56 20.35 2.06 -9.96
CA ALA A 56 20.43 0.67 -9.50
C ALA A 56 20.03 0.50 -8.02
N ASP A 57 20.20 1.57 -7.21
CA ASP A 57 19.90 1.59 -5.78
C ASP A 57 18.74 2.57 -5.52
N MET A 58 17.55 2.19 -5.98
CA MET A 58 16.34 3.01 -5.80
C MET A 58 15.80 2.88 -4.37
N PRO A 59 15.32 4.00 -3.78
CA PRO A 59 14.66 3.95 -2.48
C PRO A 59 13.38 3.11 -2.55
N ARG A 60 13.12 2.35 -1.47
CA ARG A 60 11.89 1.56 -1.34
C ARG A 60 10.75 2.44 -0.83
N VAL A 61 9.58 2.34 -1.45
CA VAL A 61 8.36 2.97 -0.96
C VAL A 61 7.25 1.94 -0.78
N LEU A 62 6.68 1.91 0.41
CA LEU A 62 5.45 1.18 0.72
C LEU A 62 4.26 2.14 0.60
N ILE A 63 3.38 1.87 -0.33
CA ILE A 63 2.11 2.58 -0.46
C ILE A 63 1.05 1.77 0.28
N VAL A 64 0.47 2.35 1.33
CA VAL A 64 -0.62 1.72 2.07
C VAL A 64 -1.95 2.21 1.50
N ALA A 65 -2.64 1.29 0.83
CA ALA A 65 -3.92 1.55 0.19
C ALA A 65 -5.07 1.52 1.21
N PRO A 66 -6.18 2.25 0.98
CA PRO A 66 -7.37 2.14 1.79
C PRO A 66 -8.02 0.77 1.65
N LEU A 67 -8.71 0.32 2.73
CA LEU A 67 -9.45 -0.95 2.74
C LEU A 67 -10.65 -0.95 1.79
N SER A 68 -11.24 0.22 1.55
CA SER A 68 -12.48 0.39 0.80
C SER A 68 -12.32 0.45 -0.71
N GLY A 69 -11.11 0.35 -1.23
CA GLY A 69 -10.88 0.54 -2.66
C GLY A 69 -9.88 -0.45 -3.23
N HIS A 70 -10.08 -0.77 -4.50
CA HIS A 70 -9.08 -1.52 -5.24
C HIS A 70 -7.85 -0.63 -5.43
N PHE A 71 -6.70 -1.04 -4.90
CA PHE A 71 -5.45 -0.29 -5.05
C PHE A 71 -5.16 0.03 -6.53
N ALA A 72 -5.42 -0.92 -7.42
CA ALA A 72 -5.18 -0.79 -8.85
C ALA A 72 -6.02 0.32 -9.51
N THR A 73 -7.22 0.60 -8.99
CA THR A 73 -8.08 1.66 -9.53
C THR A 73 -7.73 3.01 -8.90
N LEU A 74 -7.66 3.06 -7.57
CA LEU A 74 -7.51 4.31 -6.83
C LEU A 74 -6.08 4.86 -6.90
N LEU A 75 -5.07 4.00 -6.77
CA LEU A 75 -3.67 4.40 -6.60
C LEU A 75 -2.80 4.16 -7.85
N ARG A 76 -3.42 3.80 -8.98
CA ARG A 76 -2.72 3.59 -10.25
C ARG A 76 -1.83 4.78 -10.63
N GLY A 77 -2.36 5.99 -10.53
CA GLY A 77 -1.62 7.22 -10.83
C GLY A 77 -0.42 7.41 -9.89
N THR A 78 -0.60 7.11 -8.61
CA THR A 78 0.45 7.22 -7.59
C THR A 78 1.57 6.20 -7.85
N VAL A 79 1.22 4.94 -8.10
CA VAL A 79 2.19 3.89 -8.45
C VAL A 79 2.98 4.29 -9.69
N ARG A 80 2.30 4.74 -10.75
CA ARG A 80 2.95 5.19 -12.00
C ARG A 80 3.92 6.34 -11.78
N ALA A 81 3.57 7.28 -10.92
CA ALA A 81 4.42 8.44 -10.62
C ALA A 81 5.67 8.04 -9.84
N MET A 82 5.59 7.04 -8.96
CA MET A 82 6.70 6.60 -8.11
C MET A 82 7.64 5.60 -8.81
N LEU A 83 7.12 4.76 -9.71
CA LEU A 83 7.88 3.68 -10.35
C LEU A 83 9.19 4.10 -11.03
N PRO A 84 9.31 5.25 -11.71
CA PRO A 84 10.54 5.61 -12.40
C PRO A 84 11.77 5.74 -11.50
N GLU A 85 11.57 6.09 -10.22
CA GLU A 85 12.67 6.43 -9.30
C GLU A 85 12.64 5.64 -7.99
N HIS A 86 11.67 4.71 -7.80
CA HIS A 86 11.50 3.97 -6.55
C HIS A 86 11.26 2.49 -6.81
N GLU A 87 11.66 1.65 -5.85
CA GLU A 87 11.16 0.28 -5.71
C GLU A 87 9.79 0.36 -5.00
N VAL A 88 8.71 0.08 -5.74
CA VAL A 88 7.34 0.35 -5.29
C VAL A 88 6.68 -0.93 -4.78
N PHE A 89 6.24 -0.86 -3.54
CA PHE A 89 5.44 -1.88 -2.87
C PHE A 89 4.07 -1.31 -2.53
N ILE A 90 3.03 -2.15 -2.52
CA ILE A 90 1.67 -1.70 -2.20
C ILE A 90 0.91 -2.78 -1.43
N THR A 91 0.06 -2.35 -0.49
CA THR A 91 -0.88 -3.24 0.17
C THR A 91 -2.07 -3.52 -0.74
N ASP A 92 -2.45 -4.79 -0.82
CA ASP A 92 -3.62 -5.26 -1.56
C ASP A 92 -4.55 -6.00 -0.59
N TRP A 93 -5.62 -5.33 -0.18
CA TRP A 93 -6.55 -5.83 0.83
C TRP A 93 -7.61 -6.72 0.20
N ARG A 94 -7.92 -7.83 0.88
CA ARG A 94 -9.04 -8.71 0.50
C ARG A 94 -10.36 -8.13 1.03
N ASP A 95 -11.44 -8.43 0.32
CA ASP A 95 -12.78 -8.21 0.86
C ASP A 95 -12.97 -9.13 2.08
N ALA A 96 -13.11 -8.53 3.27
CA ALA A 96 -13.25 -9.26 4.54
C ALA A 96 -14.43 -10.24 4.55
N ARG A 97 -15.48 -9.97 3.74
CA ARG A 97 -16.62 -10.87 3.57
C ARG A 97 -16.26 -12.21 2.92
N GLN A 98 -15.16 -12.24 2.20
CA GLN A 98 -14.65 -13.44 1.50
C GLN A 98 -13.60 -14.20 2.31
N VAL A 99 -13.21 -13.65 3.46
CA VAL A 99 -12.25 -14.33 4.35
C VAL A 99 -13.03 -15.26 5.29
N PRO A 100 -12.72 -16.57 5.30
CA PRO A 100 -13.36 -17.49 6.21
C PRO A 100 -13.17 -17.10 7.68
N VAL A 101 -14.19 -17.29 8.51
CA VAL A 101 -14.13 -16.99 9.95
C VAL A 101 -13.00 -17.75 10.65
N SER A 102 -12.65 -18.93 10.14
CA SER A 102 -11.53 -19.74 10.61
C SER A 102 -10.15 -19.07 10.46
N GLU A 103 -10.03 -18.09 9.58
CA GLU A 103 -8.79 -17.30 9.37
C GLU A 103 -8.58 -16.22 10.46
N GLY A 104 -9.56 -16.04 11.34
CA GLY A 104 -9.51 -15.09 12.46
C GLY A 104 -10.32 -13.82 12.25
N LYS A 105 -10.02 -12.82 13.06
CA LYS A 105 -10.60 -11.48 13.00
C LYS A 105 -9.68 -10.51 12.26
N PHE A 106 -10.19 -9.32 11.96
CA PHE A 106 -9.41 -8.19 11.47
C PHE A 106 -10.01 -6.89 12.00
N ASP A 107 -9.34 -6.32 12.98
CA ASP A 107 -9.70 -5.03 13.57
C ASP A 107 -8.59 -4.00 13.38
N LEU A 108 -8.64 -2.88 14.11
CA LEU A 108 -7.64 -1.81 13.97
C LEU A 108 -6.26 -2.27 14.44
N GLU A 109 -6.19 -3.05 15.51
CA GLU A 109 -4.92 -3.57 16.03
C GLU A 109 -4.28 -4.53 15.01
N ASP A 110 -5.08 -5.45 14.46
CA ASP A 110 -4.63 -6.34 13.39
C ASP A 110 -4.13 -5.55 12.16
N TYR A 111 -4.81 -4.43 11.83
CA TYR A 111 -4.37 -3.57 10.73
C TYR A 111 -2.99 -2.95 11.00
N ILE A 112 -2.78 -2.44 12.21
CA ILE A 112 -1.49 -1.88 12.64
C ILE A 112 -0.40 -2.95 12.54
N ASP A 113 -0.66 -4.15 13.05
CA ASP A 113 0.26 -5.30 12.98
C ASP A 113 0.59 -5.70 11.55
N TYR A 114 -0.39 -5.66 10.63
CA TYR A 114 -0.13 -5.94 9.21
C TYR A 114 0.84 -4.93 8.60
N VAL A 115 0.69 -3.64 8.94
CA VAL A 115 1.59 -2.58 8.45
C VAL A 115 3.01 -2.81 8.98
N MET A 116 3.14 -3.14 10.28
CA MET A 116 4.43 -3.44 10.90
C MET A 116 5.09 -4.67 10.27
N ASP A 117 4.35 -5.76 10.07
CA ASP A 117 4.83 -6.97 9.41
C ASP A 117 5.33 -6.71 7.99
N PHE A 118 4.59 -5.91 7.22
CA PHE A 118 5.03 -5.51 5.87
C PHE A 118 6.32 -4.69 5.91
N LEU A 119 6.47 -3.80 6.88
CA LEU A 119 7.70 -3.03 7.06
C LEU A 119 8.88 -3.92 7.47
N HIS A 120 8.66 -4.91 8.34
CA HIS A 120 9.69 -5.88 8.72
C HIS A 120 10.17 -6.70 7.50
N VAL A 121 9.27 -7.11 6.62
CA VAL A 121 9.62 -7.82 5.38
C VAL A 121 10.42 -6.94 4.43
N LEU A 122 10.09 -5.64 4.36
CA LEU A 122 10.80 -4.69 3.51
C LEU A 122 12.15 -4.29 4.10
N GLY A 123 12.26 -4.28 5.43
CA GLY A 123 13.47 -3.92 6.14
C GLY A 123 13.71 -2.40 6.29
N PRO A 124 14.85 -2.03 6.91
CA PRO A 124 15.17 -0.64 7.20
C PRO A 124 15.28 0.24 5.95
N ASN A 125 15.21 1.56 6.13
CA ASN A 125 15.24 2.57 5.06
C ASN A 125 14.07 2.46 4.06
N THR A 126 12.91 1.98 4.51
CA THR A 126 11.67 1.99 3.74
C THR A 126 10.92 3.30 3.98
N HIS A 127 10.51 3.97 2.91
CA HIS A 127 9.63 5.13 2.95
C HIS A 127 8.17 4.67 2.91
N VAL A 128 7.27 5.35 3.64
CA VAL A 128 5.85 4.99 3.66
C VAL A 128 4.99 6.12 3.16
N MET A 129 3.99 5.77 2.35
CA MET A 129 2.96 6.68 1.87
C MET A 129 1.59 6.10 2.24
N ALA A 130 0.86 6.76 3.13
CA ALA A 130 -0.50 6.40 3.53
C ALA A 130 -1.50 7.31 2.80
N VAL A 131 -2.37 6.72 1.99
CA VAL A 131 -3.31 7.48 1.17
C VAL A 131 -4.74 7.29 1.69
N CYS A 132 -5.37 8.38 2.12
CA CYS A 132 -6.74 8.43 2.62
C CYS A 132 -6.90 7.66 3.96
N GLN A 133 -7.81 6.69 4.05
CA GLN A 133 -8.20 5.96 5.25
C GLN A 133 -7.04 5.37 6.10
N PRO A 134 -5.95 4.80 5.56
CA PRO A 134 -4.92 4.13 6.35
C PRO A 134 -4.06 5.05 7.23
N GLY A 135 -4.14 6.37 7.05
CA GLY A 135 -3.29 7.31 7.77
C GLY A 135 -3.21 7.10 9.27
N PRO A 136 -4.32 6.99 10.02
CA PRO A 136 -4.29 6.76 11.47
C PRO A 136 -3.58 5.46 11.86
N ALA A 137 -3.86 4.35 11.18
CA ALA A 137 -3.24 3.05 11.47
C ALA A 137 -1.73 3.06 11.17
N VAL A 138 -1.33 3.66 10.04
CA VAL A 138 0.09 3.79 9.65
C VAL A 138 0.84 4.71 10.61
N LEU A 139 0.21 5.80 11.06
CA LEU A 139 0.78 6.69 12.08
C LEU A 139 0.99 5.95 13.40
N ALA A 140 0.00 5.15 13.84
CA ALA A 140 0.09 4.34 15.05
C ALA A 140 1.20 3.28 14.93
N ALA A 141 1.27 2.54 13.83
CA ALA A 141 2.35 1.58 13.55
C ALA A 141 3.73 2.25 13.62
N THR A 142 3.88 3.40 12.97
CA THR A 142 5.14 4.15 12.99
C THR A 142 5.52 4.61 14.42
N ALA A 143 4.53 5.05 15.20
CA ALA A 143 4.77 5.49 16.59
C ALA A 143 5.22 4.34 17.48
N LEU A 144 4.55 3.17 17.39
CA LEU A 144 4.91 1.97 18.14
C LEU A 144 6.32 1.49 17.79
N MET A 145 6.61 1.35 16.48
CA MET A 145 7.95 0.95 16.03
C MET A 145 9.03 1.94 16.48
N SER A 146 8.71 3.24 16.49
CA SER A 146 9.63 4.28 16.95
C SER A 146 9.89 4.20 18.47
N GLU A 147 8.86 3.92 19.28
CA GLU A 147 8.97 3.73 20.72
C GLU A 147 9.87 2.53 21.04
N ASP A 148 9.69 1.43 20.29
CA ASP A 148 10.48 0.20 20.43
C ASP A 148 11.89 0.32 19.82
N ARG A 149 12.20 1.43 19.18
CA ARG A 149 13.46 1.63 18.44
C ARG A 149 13.68 0.56 17.36
N ASP A 150 12.60 0.16 16.74
CA ASP A 150 12.63 -0.86 15.69
C ASP A 150 13.44 -0.36 14.48
N PRO A 151 14.45 -1.12 14.02
CA PRO A 151 15.28 -0.72 12.88
C PRO A 151 14.48 -0.61 11.58
N CYS A 152 13.30 -1.21 11.49
CA CYS A 152 12.40 -1.14 10.35
C CYS A 152 11.39 0.02 10.44
N THR A 153 11.50 0.88 11.46
CA THR A 153 10.72 2.13 11.52
C THR A 153 10.87 2.88 10.18
N PRO A 154 9.78 3.38 9.59
CA PRO A 154 9.85 4.10 8.32
C PRO A 154 10.87 5.25 8.31
N ALA A 155 11.70 5.31 7.28
CA ALA A 155 12.64 6.42 7.10
C ALA A 155 11.92 7.77 6.92
N THR A 156 10.75 7.74 6.25
CA THR A 156 9.82 8.87 6.15
C THR A 156 8.38 8.36 6.10
N LEU A 157 7.45 9.18 6.58
CA LEU A 157 6.02 8.95 6.50
C LEU A 157 5.34 10.12 5.79
N THR A 158 4.70 9.83 4.65
CA THR A 158 3.86 10.77 3.90
C THR A 158 2.40 10.40 4.08
N ILE A 159 1.60 11.31 4.59
CA ILE A 159 0.15 11.13 4.80
C ILE A 159 -0.60 12.02 3.82
N MET A 160 -1.46 11.41 3.00
CA MET A 160 -2.19 12.11 1.94
C MET A 160 -3.70 11.99 2.16
N GLY A 161 -4.36 13.12 2.45
CA GLY A 161 -5.82 13.20 2.58
C GLY A 161 -6.43 12.27 3.63
N SER A 162 -5.73 12.04 4.74
CA SER A 162 -6.12 11.08 5.78
C SER A 162 -6.83 11.77 6.95
N PRO A 163 -7.85 11.15 7.55
CA PRO A 163 -8.60 11.70 8.68
C PRO A 163 -7.83 11.47 10.01
N ILE A 164 -6.77 12.22 10.25
CA ILE A 164 -5.92 12.05 11.45
C ILE A 164 -6.63 12.54 12.72
N ASP A 165 -7.30 13.68 12.64
CA ASP A 165 -8.13 14.19 13.74
C ASP A 165 -9.52 14.58 13.21
N PRO A 166 -10.50 13.67 13.22
CA PRO A 166 -11.85 13.94 12.69
C PRO A 166 -12.60 15.03 13.47
N ARG A 167 -12.16 15.41 14.67
CA ARG A 167 -12.75 16.53 15.43
C ARG A 167 -12.47 17.88 14.78
N LYS A 168 -11.38 17.99 14.01
CA LYS A 168 -10.97 19.24 13.35
C LYS A 168 -11.70 19.52 12.04
N SER A 169 -12.20 18.47 11.39
CA SER A 169 -12.97 18.58 10.15
C SER A 169 -13.96 17.43 10.06
N PRO A 170 -15.01 17.45 10.92
CA PRO A 170 -15.97 16.36 10.98
C PRO A 170 -16.72 16.21 9.65
N THR A 171 -16.97 14.96 9.28
CA THR A 171 -17.78 14.61 8.12
C THR A 171 -19.13 14.05 8.57
N VAL A 172 -20.13 14.00 7.68
CA VAL A 172 -21.43 13.38 7.99
C VAL A 172 -21.30 11.97 8.57
N PRO A 173 -20.44 11.06 8.05
CA PRO A 173 -20.19 9.77 8.69
C PRO A 173 -19.66 9.86 10.13
N ASN A 174 -18.82 10.87 10.45
CA ASN A 174 -18.34 11.06 11.83
C ASN A 174 -19.48 11.48 12.77
N GLU A 175 -20.38 12.35 12.31
CA GLU A 175 -21.54 12.78 13.09
C GLU A 175 -22.51 11.61 13.34
N LEU A 176 -22.74 10.77 12.32
CA LEU A 176 -23.57 9.56 12.46
C LEU A 176 -22.95 8.52 13.41
N ALA A 177 -21.64 8.42 13.47
CA ALA A 177 -20.96 7.47 14.36
C ALA A 177 -20.97 7.90 15.84
N THR A 178 -21.26 9.17 16.12
CA THR A 178 -21.28 9.74 17.48
C THR A 178 -22.69 10.02 18.01
N SER A 179 -23.73 9.85 17.18
CA SER A 179 -25.15 9.97 17.54
C SER A 179 -25.70 8.63 18.04
#